data_e16292b4be7d4e311301068107f7a4b9
#
_entry.id   e16292b4be7d4e311301068107f7a4b9
#
_cell.length_a   1.000
_cell.length_b   1.000
_cell.length_c   1.000
_cell.angle_alpha   90.00
_cell.angle_beta   90.00
_cell.angle_gamma   90.00
#
_symmetry.space_group_name_H-M   'P 1'
#
loop_
_entity.id
_entity.type
_entity.pdbx_description
1 polymer ?
#
loop_
_entity_poly.entity_id
_entity_poly.type
_entity_poly.pdbx_seq_one_letter_code
_entity_poly.pdbx_strand_id
1 'polypeptide(L)'
;MATIPPVVPPLPSERRYARDLPSRSAFTWLRAGWQDLTTDPLPSLAYGVLVFLLSLATVLGLALLEWDYVLFPALAGFLVFAPPLAIGLYVKSRGIERNEPVTLGQMVMPRAQSGAQIFFIGALLCGLMLLWMRAAVIIYALFFGVRAFPGIDHIVPMLFTTPTGLIMLAVGTLVGGLFAAFSFAISAFSIPLLLDKRLDALTAMGTSWALVWNNLPAMLVWGAIVLALFLLSLATGLLGLIVVFPLLGHATWHAYRAVR
;
A
#
# COMPACT_ATOMS: atom_id res chain seq x y z
N MET A 1 29.55 55.53 -16.04
CA MET A 1 29.53 54.12 -16.43
C MET A 1 28.75 53.34 -15.38
N ALA A 2 27.60 52.82 -15.74
CA ALA A 2 26.82 51.98 -14.80
C ALA A 2 27.46 50.59 -14.76
N THR A 3 27.98 50.18 -13.60
CA THR A 3 28.51 48.82 -13.38
C THR A 3 27.34 47.86 -13.31
N ILE A 4 27.27 46.91 -14.25
CA ILE A 4 26.32 45.81 -14.22
C ILE A 4 26.65 44.97 -13.00
N PRO A 5 25.69 44.75 -12.03
CA PRO A 5 25.98 43.90 -10.86
C PRO A 5 26.35 42.48 -11.31
N PRO A 6 27.25 41.77 -10.66
CA PRO A 6 27.63 40.41 -11.01
C PRO A 6 26.39 39.53 -10.92
N VAL A 7 26.14 38.74 -11.98
CA VAL A 7 25.08 37.73 -11.98
C VAL A 7 25.44 36.67 -10.93
N VAL A 8 24.79 36.73 -9.78
CA VAL A 8 24.91 35.67 -8.78
C VAL A 8 24.29 34.38 -9.39
N PRO A 9 25.04 33.29 -9.51
CA PRO A 9 24.43 32.02 -9.99
C PRO A 9 23.23 31.68 -9.13
N PRO A 10 22.14 31.20 -9.72
CA PRO A 10 21.01 30.76 -8.92
C PRO A 10 21.48 29.71 -7.93
N LEU A 11 21.13 29.89 -6.63
CA LEU A 11 21.39 28.89 -5.60
C LEU A 11 20.90 27.53 -6.13
N PRO A 12 21.69 26.45 -5.95
CA PRO A 12 21.24 25.13 -6.33
C PRO A 12 19.86 24.90 -5.73
N SER A 13 18.88 24.56 -6.55
CA SER A 13 17.55 24.24 -6.04
C SER A 13 17.72 23.05 -5.10
N GLU A 14 17.63 23.29 -3.80
CA GLU A 14 17.61 22.20 -2.82
C GLU A 14 16.50 21.25 -3.27
N ARG A 15 16.85 20.00 -3.57
CA ARG A 15 15.88 18.98 -3.93
C ARG A 15 15.08 18.67 -2.66
N ARG A 16 14.06 19.47 -2.42
CA ARG A 16 13.26 19.51 -1.17
C ARG A 16 12.77 18.12 -0.72
N TYR A 17 12.62 17.17 -1.65
CA TYR A 17 12.08 15.84 -1.38
C TYR A 17 13.09 14.70 -1.58
N ALA A 18 14.30 14.98 -2.10
CA ALA A 18 15.35 13.98 -2.21
C ALA A 18 16.03 13.81 -0.85
N ARG A 19 16.24 12.56 -0.43
CA ARG A 19 16.93 12.17 0.80
C ARG A 19 18.15 11.31 0.52
N ASP A 20 18.46 11.06 -0.77
CA ASP A 20 19.54 10.20 -1.26
C ASP A 20 19.61 8.84 -0.54
N LEU A 21 18.43 8.25 -0.32
CA LEU A 21 18.29 7.01 0.41
C LEU A 21 18.83 5.82 -0.42
N PRO A 22 19.81 5.09 0.09
CA PRO A 22 20.28 3.88 -0.58
C PRO A 22 19.18 2.80 -0.59
N SER A 23 19.18 1.92 -1.57
CA SER A 23 18.21 0.83 -1.72
C SER A 23 18.11 -0.04 -0.45
N ARG A 24 19.23 -0.22 0.26
CA ARG A 24 19.27 -0.98 1.53
C ARG A 24 18.45 -0.36 2.66
N SER A 25 18.05 0.91 2.57
CA SER A 25 17.20 1.55 3.59
C SER A 25 15.89 0.80 3.81
N ALA A 26 15.34 0.17 2.77
CA ALA A 26 14.13 -0.64 2.87
C ALA A 26 14.26 -1.80 3.89
N PHE A 27 15.43 -2.45 3.94
CA PHE A 27 15.69 -3.50 4.92
C PHE A 27 15.87 -2.94 6.35
N THR A 28 16.40 -1.73 6.47
CA THR A 28 16.48 -1.05 7.77
C THR A 28 15.08 -0.74 8.32
N TRP A 29 14.17 -0.27 7.46
CA TRP A 29 12.78 -0.03 7.85
C TRP A 29 12.07 -1.33 8.25
N LEU A 30 12.29 -2.41 7.49
CA LEU A 30 11.72 -3.72 7.81
C LEU A 30 12.20 -4.23 9.16
N ARG A 31 13.51 -4.09 9.44
CA ARG A 31 14.10 -4.46 10.74
C ARG A 31 13.52 -3.62 11.89
N ALA A 32 13.39 -2.30 11.71
CA ALA A 32 12.79 -1.42 12.70
C ALA A 32 11.31 -1.77 12.93
N GLY A 33 10.54 -2.07 11.86
CA GLY A 33 9.17 -2.55 11.98
C GLY A 33 9.05 -3.87 12.73
N TRP A 34 10.02 -4.77 12.56
CA TRP A 34 10.08 -6.01 13.34
C TRP A 34 10.36 -5.74 14.83
N GLN A 35 11.21 -4.79 15.14
CA GLN A 35 11.46 -4.37 16.53
C GLN A 35 10.21 -3.79 17.17
N ASP A 36 9.46 -2.92 16.48
CA ASP A 36 8.18 -2.38 16.97
C ASP A 36 7.14 -3.50 17.19
N LEU A 37 7.05 -4.46 16.26
CA LEU A 37 6.15 -5.61 16.38
C LEU A 37 6.48 -6.44 17.63
N THR A 38 7.77 -6.66 17.93
CA THR A 38 8.22 -7.50 19.03
C THR A 38 8.26 -6.77 20.38
N THR A 39 8.23 -5.43 20.41
CA THR A 39 8.25 -4.65 21.67
C THR A 39 6.99 -4.88 22.51
N ASP A 40 5.82 -4.95 21.90
CA ASP A 40 4.56 -5.35 22.52
C ASP A 40 3.71 -6.04 21.44
N PRO A 41 3.90 -7.38 21.26
CA PRO A 41 3.36 -8.06 20.08
C PRO A 41 1.83 -8.20 20.10
N LEU A 42 1.22 -8.29 21.28
CA LEU A 42 -0.19 -8.66 21.39
C LEU A 42 -1.15 -7.69 20.68
N PRO A 43 -1.11 -6.35 20.86
CA PRO A 43 -1.98 -5.45 20.13
C PRO A 43 -1.74 -5.47 18.62
N SER A 44 -0.49 -5.61 18.17
CA SER A 44 -0.15 -5.66 16.75
C SER A 44 -0.65 -6.94 16.10
N LEU A 45 -0.44 -8.10 16.73
CA LEU A 45 -0.93 -9.39 16.23
C LEU A 45 -2.46 -9.45 16.27
N ALA A 46 -3.10 -8.94 17.32
CA ALA A 46 -4.54 -8.83 17.39
C ALA A 46 -5.09 -7.96 16.23
N TYR A 47 -4.40 -6.87 15.90
CA TYR A 47 -4.73 -6.04 14.72
C TYR A 47 -4.55 -6.81 13.41
N GLY A 48 -3.47 -7.59 13.29
CA GLY A 48 -3.24 -8.49 12.16
C GLY A 48 -4.34 -9.54 12.02
N VAL A 49 -4.81 -10.12 13.14
CA VAL A 49 -5.96 -11.04 13.15
C VAL A 49 -7.24 -10.36 12.66
N LEU A 50 -7.51 -9.11 13.06
CA LEU A 50 -8.66 -8.35 12.55
C LEU A 50 -8.58 -8.17 11.03
N VAL A 51 -7.43 -7.83 10.49
CA VAL A 51 -7.23 -7.69 9.04
C VAL A 51 -7.36 -9.03 8.34
N PHE A 52 -6.81 -10.10 8.90
CA PHE A 52 -6.99 -11.47 8.39
C PHE A 52 -8.46 -11.86 8.34
N LEU A 53 -9.21 -11.67 9.43
CA LEU A 53 -10.64 -12.01 9.48
C LEU A 53 -11.47 -11.19 8.50
N LEU A 54 -11.17 -9.90 8.34
CA LEU A 54 -11.82 -9.04 7.33
C LEU A 54 -11.53 -9.55 5.91
N SER A 55 -10.29 -9.90 5.62
CA SER A 55 -9.87 -10.44 4.33
C SER A 55 -10.52 -11.79 4.05
N LEU A 56 -10.54 -12.68 5.05
CA LEU A 56 -11.20 -13.98 4.95
C LEU A 56 -12.71 -13.83 4.73
N ALA A 57 -13.37 -12.95 5.48
CA ALA A 57 -14.79 -12.66 5.31
C ALA A 57 -15.10 -12.12 3.91
N THR A 58 -14.21 -11.30 3.34
CA THR A 58 -14.34 -10.80 1.97
C THR A 58 -14.23 -11.95 0.96
N VAL A 59 -13.22 -12.81 1.08
CA VAL A 59 -13.03 -13.96 0.18
C VAL A 59 -14.20 -14.94 0.26
N LEU A 60 -14.61 -15.29 1.47
CA LEU A 60 -15.77 -16.20 1.68
C LEU A 60 -17.07 -15.55 1.21
N GLY A 61 -17.27 -14.26 1.44
CA GLY A 61 -18.44 -13.52 0.97
C GLY A 61 -18.53 -13.51 -0.55
N LEU A 62 -17.41 -13.30 -1.27
CA LEU A 62 -17.38 -13.38 -2.73
C LEU A 62 -17.71 -14.79 -3.23
N ALA A 63 -17.18 -15.82 -2.57
CA ALA A 63 -17.46 -17.21 -2.92
C ALA A 63 -18.95 -17.58 -2.68
N LEU A 64 -19.52 -17.19 -1.53
CA LEU A 64 -20.92 -17.46 -1.20
C LEU A 64 -21.91 -16.72 -2.09
N LEU A 65 -21.53 -15.55 -2.62
CA LEU A 65 -22.33 -14.76 -3.55
C LEU A 65 -22.13 -15.18 -5.02
N GLU A 66 -21.31 -16.20 -5.28
CA GLU A 66 -20.96 -16.64 -6.64
C GLU A 66 -20.27 -15.51 -7.47
N TRP A 67 -19.52 -14.64 -6.79
CA TRP A 67 -18.75 -13.54 -7.39
C TRP A 67 -17.28 -13.89 -7.57
N ASP A 68 -16.96 -15.14 -7.86
CA ASP A 68 -15.59 -15.67 -8.01
C ASP A 68 -14.80 -14.92 -9.08
N TYR A 69 -15.47 -14.40 -10.12
CA TYR A 69 -14.82 -13.59 -11.17
C TYR A 69 -14.16 -12.31 -10.65
N VAL A 70 -14.53 -11.84 -9.47
CA VAL A 70 -13.95 -10.65 -8.82
C VAL A 70 -12.82 -11.01 -7.87
N LEU A 71 -12.63 -12.28 -7.52
CA LEU A 71 -11.70 -12.72 -6.48
C LEU A 71 -10.25 -12.28 -6.76
N PHE A 72 -9.71 -12.59 -7.95
CA PHE A 72 -8.35 -12.18 -8.30
C PHE A 72 -8.16 -10.66 -8.35
N PRO A 73 -9.05 -9.89 -9.01
CA PRO A 73 -9.01 -8.43 -8.94
C PRO A 73 -9.11 -7.88 -7.51
N ALA A 74 -9.94 -8.48 -6.65
CA ALA A 74 -10.10 -8.06 -5.26
C ALA A 74 -8.85 -8.32 -4.42
N LEU A 75 -8.20 -9.48 -4.59
CA LEU A 75 -6.93 -9.79 -3.93
C LEU A 75 -5.83 -8.79 -4.33
N ALA A 76 -5.71 -8.47 -5.63
CA ALA A 76 -4.78 -7.44 -6.08
C ALA A 76 -5.17 -6.03 -5.57
N GLY A 77 -6.47 -5.74 -5.50
CA GLY A 77 -7.02 -4.49 -4.96
C GLY A 77 -6.73 -4.27 -3.48
N PHE A 78 -6.46 -5.33 -2.72
CA PHE A 78 -6.00 -5.20 -1.33
C PHE A 78 -4.74 -4.34 -1.22
N LEU A 79 -3.77 -4.48 -2.13
CA LEU A 79 -2.55 -3.65 -2.15
C LEU A 79 -2.86 -2.16 -2.36
N VAL A 80 -3.93 -1.83 -3.06
CA VAL A 80 -4.39 -0.46 -3.28
C VAL A 80 -4.98 0.13 -2.00
N PHE A 81 -5.78 -0.67 -1.28
CA PHE A 81 -6.55 -0.20 -0.11
C PHE A 81 -5.88 -0.49 1.24
N ALA A 82 -4.78 -1.25 1.29
CA ALA A 82 -4.07 -1.60 2.52
C ALA A 82 -3.56 -0.39 3.35
N PRO A 83 -3.07 0.72 2.77
CA PRO A 83 -2.52 1.84 3.54
C PRO A 83 -3.49 2.47 4.56
N PRO A 84 -4.77 2.75 4.26
CA PRO A 84 -5.73 3.20 5.27
C PRO A 84 -5.94 2.19 6.41
N LEU A 85 -5.90 0.91 6.09
CA LEU A 85 -6.04 -0.14 7.10
C LEU A 85 -4.83 -0.23 8.04
N ALA A 86 -3.67 0.31 7.67
CA ALA A 86 -2.46 0.26 8.48
C ALA A 86 -2.33 1.41 9.50
N ILE A 87 -3.28 2.36 9.53
CA ILE A 87 -3.18 3.57 10.37
C ILE A 87 -2.99 3.25 11.85
N GLY A 88 -3.63 2.20 12.37
CA GLY A 88 -3.49 1.78 13.77
C GLY A 88 -2.07 1.36 14.12
N LEU A 89 -1.35 0.77 13.17
CA LEU A 89 0.05 0.37 13.32
C LEU A 89 0.98 1.58 13.32
N TYR A 90 0.66 2.61 12.52
CA TYR A 90 1.39 3.89 12.56
C TYR A 90 1.20 4.60 13.92
N VAL A 91 -0.02 4.56 14.48
CA VAL A 91 -0.29 5.09 15.83
C VAL A 91 0.55 4.36 16.87
N LYS A 92 0.65 3.04 16.78
CA LYS A 92 1.45 2.25 17.71
C LYS A 92 2.95 2.54 17.58
N SER A 93 3.52 2.56 16.37
CA SER A 93 4.93 2.93 16.16
C SER A 93 5.23 4.33 16.67
N ARG A 94 4.32 5.29 16.45
CA ARG A 94 4.44 6.65 17.00
C ARG A 94 4.41 6.66 18.53
N GLY A 95 3.58 5.81 19.15
CA GLY A 95 3.53 5.65 20.59
C GLY A 95 4.83 5.07 21.14
N ILE A 96 5.39 4.03 20.51
CA ILE A 96 6.69 3.44 20.89
C ILE A 96 7.79 4.50 20.85
N GLU A 97 7.86 5.33 19.78
CA GLU A 97 8.82 6.44 19.69
C GLU A 97 8.70 7.46 20.84
N ARG A 98 7.49 7.63 21.38
CA ARG A 98 7.20 8.59 22.45
C ARG A 98 7.22 7.97 23.84
N ASN A 99 7.50 6.67 23.94
CA ASN A 99 7.36 5.89 25.17
C ASN A 99 5.94 5.94 25.76
N GLU A 100 4.92 6.05 24.90
CA GLU A 100 3.50 6.08 25.26
C GLU A 100 2.86 4.71 24.97
N PRO A 101 2.25 4.03 25.94
CA PRO A 101 1.56 2.76 25.68
C PRO A 101 0.34 3.00 24.78
N VAL A 102 0.17 2.17 23.77
CA VAL A 102 -0.94 2.25 22.82
C VAL A 102 -1.78 0.98 22.87
N THR A 103 -3.05 1.13 23.19
CA THR A 103 -4.01 0.02 23.27
C THR A 103 -4.58 -0.32 21.90
N LEU A 104 -5.09 -1.55 21.73
CA LEU A 104 -5.79 -1.99 20.52
C LEU A 104 -6.97 -1.05 20.16
N GLY A 105 -7.71 -0.57 21.15
CA GLY A 105 -8.81 0.39 20.93
C GLY A 105 -8.35 1.70 20.28
N GLN A 106 -7.18 2.20 20.67
CA GLN A 106 -6.57 3.40 20.06
C GLN A 106 -6.03 3.13 18.65
N MET A 107 -5.64 1.89 18.35
CA MET A 107 -5.24 1.48 17.01
C MET A 107 -6.44 1.38 16.07
N VAL A 108 -7.56 0.85 16.53
CA VAL A 108 -8.80 0.71 15.73
C VAL A 108 -9.49 2.06 15.54
N MET A 109 -9.48 2.93 16.56
CA MET A 109 -10.06 4.28 16.53
C MET A 109 -8.96 5.35 16.73
N PRO A 110 -8.11 5.57 15.73
CA PRO A 110 -6.96 6.45 15.86
C PRO A 110 -7.38 7.92 15.92
N ARG A 111 -6.77 8.68 16.84
CA ARG A 111 -6.87 10.13 16.86
C ARG A 111 -5.81 10.73 15.95
N ALA A 112 -6.19 11.00 14.70
CA ALA A 112 -5.33 11.64 13.71
C ALA A 112 -5.46 13.17 13.76
N GLN A 113 -4.41 13.90 13.37
CA GLN A 113 -4.43 15.37 13.26
C GLN A 113 -5.41 15.83 12.16
N SER A 114 -5.54 15.05 11.10
CA SER A 114 -6.39 15.32 9.94
C SER A 114 -7.28 14.12 9.59
N GLY A 115 -8.07 13.62 10.55
CA GLY A 115 -8.87 12.39 10.39
C GLY A 115 -9.83 12.40 9.20
N ALA A 116 -10.55 13.51 8.96
CA ALA A 116 -11.44 13.67 7.81
C ALA A 116 -10.69 13.56 6.47
N GLN A 117 -9.45 14.05 6.41
CA GLN A 117 -8.61 13.97 5.21
C GLN A 117 -8.11 12.54 4.96
N ILE A 118 -7.85 11.77 6.02
CA ILE A 118 -7.51 10.34 5.91
C ILE A 118 -8.70 9.55 5.36
N PHE A 119 -9.92 9.84 5.84
CA PHE A 119 -11.13 9.23 5.29
C PHE A 119 -11.31 9.57 3.80
N PHE A 120 -11.05 10.81 3.40
CA PHE A 120 -11.11 11.22 2.00
C PHE A 120 -10.09 10.45 1.13
N ILE A 121 -8.83 10.30 1.59
CA ILE A 121 -7.85 9.45 0.88
C ILE A 121 -8.33 8.00 0.81
N GLY A 122 -8.89 7.46 1.89
CA GLY A 122 -9.47 6.11 1.90
C GLY A 122 -10.56 5.95 0.83
N ALA A 123 -11.46 6.93 0.70
CA ALA A 123 -12.51 6.94 -0.33
C ALA A 123 -11.93 7.01 -1.75
N LEU A 124 -10.88 7.82 -1.97
CA LEU A 124 -10.19 7.88 -3.27
C LEU A 124 -9.50 6.55 -3.61
N LEU A 125 -8.83 5.90 -2.65
CA LEU A 125 -8.21 4.60 -2.86
C LEU A 125 -9.24 3.50 -3.10
N CYS A 126 -10.41 3.56 -2.43
CA CYS A 126 -11.54 2.68 -2.71
C CYS A 126 -12.04 2.88 -4.15
N GLY A 127 -12.21 4.13 -4.60
CA GLY A 127 -12.55 4.45 -5.99
C GLY A 127 -11.52 3.91 -6.99
N LEU A 128 -10.22 4.04 -6.67
CA LEU A 128 -9.14 3.51 -7.50
C LEU A 128 -9.16 1.97 -7.55
N MET A 129 -9.46 1.30 -6.44
CA MET A 129 -9.66 -0.14 -6.37
C MET A 129 -10.85 -0.59 -7.24
N LEU A 130 -11.99 0.11 -7.15
CA LEU A 130 -13.16 -0.18 -7.98
C LEU A 130 -12.87 0.03 -9.48
N LEU A 131 -12.09 1.06 -9.83
CA LEU A 131 -11.66 1.30 -11.19
C LEU A 131 -10.73 0.18 -11.70
N TRP A 132 -9.80 -0.30 -10.86
CA TRP A 132 -8.99 -1.47 -11.16
C TRP A 132 -9.84 -2.72 -11.40
N MET A 133 -10.82 -2.99 -10.53
CA MET A 133 -11.72 -4.14 -10.71
C MET A 133 -12.48 -4.06 -12.04
N ARG A 134 -12.93 -2.87 -12.46
CA ARG A 134 -13.53 -2.66 -13.76
C ARG A 134 -12.57 -2.87 -14.91
N ALA A 135 -11.34 -2.37 -14.79
CA ALA A 135 -10.29 -2.60 -15.78
C ALA A 135 -10.00 -4.12 -15.96
N ALA A 136 -9.93 -4.86 -14.86
CA ALA A 136 -9.70 -6.31 -14.90
C ALA A 136 -10.82 -7.06 -15.64
N VAL A 137 -12.10 -6.69 -15.41
CA VAL A 137 -13.25 -7.26 -16.14
C VAL A 137 -13.18 -6.92 -17.64
N ILE A 138 -12.80 -5.67 -17.99
CA ILE A 138 -12.64 -5.26 -19.39
C ILE A 138 -11.49 -6.05 -20.05
N ILE A 139 -10.37 -6.22 -19.37
CA ILE A 139 -9.25 -7.04 -19.87
C ILE A 139 -9.73 -8.46 -20.14
N TYR A 140 -10.43 -9.08 -19.20
CA TYR A 140 -11.01 -10.41 -19.39
C TYR A 140 -11.91 -10.47 -20.65
N ALA A 141 -12.82 -9.50 -20.80
CA ALA A 141 -13.73 -9.44 -21.94
C ALA A 141 -13.00 -9.22 -23.29
N LEU A 142 -11.90 -8.51 -23.32
CA LEU A 142 -11.07 -8.31 -24.51
C LEU A 142 -10.41 -9.59 -24.99
N PHE A 143 -10.02 -10.48 -24.08
CA PHE A 143 -9.32 -11.74 -24.42
C PHE A 143 -10.29 -12.92 -24.64
N PHE A 144 -11.39 -12.99 -23.88
CA PHE A 144 -12.30 -14.13 -23.89
C PHE A 144 -13.71 -13.77 -24.38
N GLY A 145 -13.95 -12.50 -24.75
CA GLY A 145 -15.25 -12.03 -25.21
C GLY A 145 -16.25 -11.94 -24.05
N VAL A 146 -17.54 -11.83 -24.41
CA VAL A 146 -18.66 -11.76 -23.46
C VAL A 146 -19.09 -13.14 -22.90
N ARG A 147 -18.18 -14.10 -22.89
CA ARG A 147 -18.45 -15.42 -22.31
C ARG A 147 -18.54 -15.30 -20.80
N ALA A 148 -19.48 -16.05 -20.20
CA ALA A 148 -19.56 -16.14 -18.76
C ALA A 148 -18.24 -16.66 -18.18
N PHE A 149 -17.90 -16.18 -16.98
CA PHE A 149 -16.73 -16.66 -16.25
C PHE A 149 -16.87 -18.17 -15.98
N PRO A 150 -15.87 -19.00 -16.37
CA PRO A 150 -16.04 -20.46 -16.34
C PRO A 150 -15.88 -21.08 -14.94
N GLY A 151 -15.68 -20.27 -13.90
CA GLY A 151 -15.33 -20.72 -12.56
C GLY A 151 -13.82 -20.80 -12.34
N ILE A 152 -13.41 -20.80 -11.07
CA ILE A 152 -11.98 -20.77 -10.66
C ILE A 152 -11.26 -22.02 -11.15
N ASP A 153 -11.90 -23.18 -11.10
CA ASP A 153 -11.31 -24.48 -11.47
C ASP A 153 -10.91 -24.55 -12.94
N HIS A 154 -11.59 -23.80 -13.81
CA HIS A 154 -11.32 -23.76 -15.24
C HIS A 154 -10.45 -22.56 -15.63
N ILE A 155 -10.65 -21.40 -14.99
CA ILE A 155 -9.90 -20.19 -15.36
C ILE A 155 -8.42 -20.32 -15.01
N VAL A 156 -8.08 -20.92 -13.86
CA VAL A 156 -6.68 -21.04 -13.41
C VAL A 156 -5.84 -21.87 -14.40
N PRO A 157 -6.21 -23.09 -14.78
CA PRO A 157 -5.49 -23.82 -15.82
C PRO A 157 -5.43 -23.03 -17.13
N MET A 158 -6.52 -22.44 -17.58
CA MET A 158 -6.59 -21.68 -18.84
C MET A 158 -5.60 -20.49 -18.83
N LEU A 159 -5.48 -19.76 -17.73
CA LEU A 159 -4.57 -18.63 -17.60
C LEU A 159 -3.09 -19.04 -17.71
N PHE A 160 -2.73 -20.19 -17.15
CA PHE A 160 -1.31 -20.60 -17.06
C PHE A 160 -0.87 -21.57 -18.17
N THR A 161 -1.80 -22.19 -18.91
CA THR A 161 -1.46 -23.21 -19.92
C THR A 161 -1.80 -22.80 -21.35
N THR A 162 -2.56 -21.71 -21.57
CA THR A 162 -2.91 -21.25 -22.93
C THR A 162 -2.17 -19.97 -23.31
N PRO A 163 -1.78 -19.80 -24.59
CA PRO A 163 -1.16 -18.56 -25.06
C PRO A 163 -2.00 -17.32 -24.77
N THR A 164 -3.32 -17.39 -25.01
CA THR A 164 -4.26 -16.30 -24.72
C THR A 164 -4.30 -15.95 -23.24
N GLY A 165 -4.31 -16.96 -22.36
CA GLY A 165 -4.28 -16.78 -20.91
C GLY A 165 -2.97 -16.12 -20.44
N LEU A 166 -1.82 -16.57 -20.95
CA LEU A 166 -0.52 -15.99 -20.60
C LEU A 166 -0.41 -14.52 -21.03
N ILE A 167 -0.89 -14.18 -22.23
CA ILE A 167 -0.91 -12.78 -22.69
C ILE A 167 -1.85 -11.95 -21.84
N MET A 168 -3.04 -12.45 -21.52
CA MET A 168 -3.97 -11.77 -20.62
C MET A 168 -3.35 -11.55 -19.24
N LEU A 169 -2.65 -12.54 -18.68
CA LEU A 169 -1.92 -12.43 -17.42
C LEU A 169 -0.86 -11.35 -17.49
N ALA A 170 -0.07 -11.29 -18.56
CA ALA A 170 0.94 -10.26 -18.76
C ALA A 170 0.32 -8.86 -18.83
N VAL A 171 -0.74 -8.67 -19.62
CA VAL A 171 -1.46 -7.39 -19.73
C VAL A 171 -2.11 -7.01 -18.39
N GLY A 172 -2.77 -7.96 -17.73
CA GLY A 172 -3.39 -7.76 -16.43
C GLY A 172 -2.37 -7.39 -15.35
N THR A 173 -1.22 -8.06 -15.33
CA THR A 173 -0.11 -7.73 -14.42
C THR A 173 0.47 -6.34 -14.69
N LEU A 174 0.62 -5.96 -15.96
CA LEU A 174 1.11 -4.63 -16.33
C LEU A 174 0.12 -3.54 -15.87
N VAL A 175 -1.15 -3.67 -16.23
CA VAL A 175 -2.18 -2.69 -15.88
C VAL A 175 -2.40 -2.64 -14.37
N GLY A 176 -2.53 -3.80 -13.72
CA GLY A 176 -2.66 -3.88 -12.25
C GLY A 176 -1.43 -3.35 -11.53
N GLY A 177 -0.24 -3.59 -12.07
CA GLY A 177 1.01 -3.03 -11.56
C GLY A 177 1.06 -1.51 -11.64
N LEU A 178 0.51 -0.90 -12.71
CA LEU A 178 0.38 0.56 -12.82
C LEU A 178 -0.61 1.13 -11.77
N PHE A 179 -1.75 0.48 -11.55
CA PHE A 179 -2.69 0.85 -10.49
C PHE A 179 -2.04 0.74 -9.11
N ALA A 180 -1.33 -0.35 -8.83
CA ALA A 180 -0.64 -0.56 -7.57
C ALA A 180 0.49 0.47 -7.36
N ALA A 181 1.31 0.74 -8.37
CA ALA A 181 2.39 1.72 -8.30
C ALA A 181 1.86 3.14 -8.08
N PHE A 182 0.79 3.53 -8.79
CA PHE A 182 0.15 4.82 -8.60
C PHE A 182 -0.45 4.96 -7.20
N SER A 183 -1.22 3.96 -6.77
CA SER A 183 -1.79 3.90 -5.42
C SER A 183 -0.71 3.98 -4.35
N PHE A 184 0.35 3.19 -4.48
CA PHE A 184 1.49 3.22 -3.59
C PHE A 184 2.14 4.60 -3.53
N ALA A 185 2.39 5.24 -4.67
CA ALA A 185 3.04 6.55 -4.72
C ALA A 185 2.24 7.64 -4.01
N ILE A 186 0.91 7.64 -4.14
CA ILE A 186 0.04 8.65 -3.52
C ILE A 186 -0.29 8.34 -2.05
N SER A 187 -0.20 7.07 -1.61
CA SER A 187 -0.69 6.65 -0.28
C SER A 187 0.41 6.29 0.72
N ALA A 188 1.59 5.85 0.26
CA ALA A 188 2.65 5.32 1.14
C ALA A 188 3.01 6.26 2.30
N PHE A 189 3.07 7.57 2.04
CA PHE A 189 3.43 8.57 3.05
C PHE A 189 2.30 9.55 3.37
N SER A 190 1.22 9.62 2.57
CA SER A 190 0.14 10.57 2.81
C SER A 190 -0.61 10.27 4.11
N ILE A 191 -0.88 9.00 4.41
CA ILE A 191 -1.61 8.61 5.62
C ILE A 191 -0.78 8.83 6.89
N PRO A 192 0.49 8.36 7.00
CA PRO A 192 1.34 8.73 8.14
C PRO A 192 1.54 10.24 8.26
N LEU A 193 1.62 10.98 7.14
CA LEU A 193 1.74 12.44 7.15
C LEU A 193 0.51 13.13 7.75
N LEU A 194 -0.71 12.71 7.39
CA LEU A 194 -1.97 13.22 7.94
C LEU A 194 -2.23 12.78 9.39
N LEU A 195 -1.64 11.66 9.81
CA LEU A 195 -1.66 11.25 11.21
C LEU A 195 -0.83 12.22 12.07
N ASP A 196 0.27 12.74 11.52
CA ASP A 196 1.30 13.50 12.22
C ASP A 196 1.16 15.02 12.07
N LYS A 197 0.60 15.49 10.94
CA LYS A 197 0.46 16.92 10.60
C LYS A 197 -0.96 17.28 10.19
N ARG A 198 -1.31 18.56 10.39
CA ARG A 198 -2.55 19.15 9.87
C ARG A 198 -2.33 19.60 8.42
N LEU A 199 -2.80 18.79 7.49
CA LEU A 199 -2.72 19.04 6.06
C LEU A 199 -4.04 18.60 5.39
N ASP A 200 -4.29 19.11 4.20
CA ASP A 200 -5.33 18.58 3.33
C ASP A 200 -4.84 17.32 2.58
N ALA A 201 -5.78 16.52 2.11
CA ALA A 201 -5.52 15.23 1.47
C ALA A 201 -4.70 15.37 0.18
N LEU A 202 -5.02 16.36 -0.67
CA LEU A 202 -4.34 16.54 -1.96
C LEU A 202 -2.89 16.95 -1.76
N THR A 203 -2.61 17.86 -0.83
CA THR A 203 -1.24 18.24 -0.43
C THR A 203 -0.48 17.05 0.13
N ALA A 204 -1.11 16.21 0.97
CA ALA A 204 -0.49 15.00 1.51
C ALA A 204 -0.18 13.97 0.42
N MET A 205 -1.11 13.73 -0.52
CA MET A 205 -0.91 12.82 -1.66
C MET A 205 0.18 13.32 -2.61
N GLY A 206 0.17 14.62 -2.96
CA GLY A 206 1.22 15.23 -3.79
C GLY A 206 2.58 15.17 -3.13
N THR A 207 2.65 15.37 -1.81
CA THR A 207 3.90 15.21 -1.03
C THR A 207 4.37 13.76 -1.04
N SER A 208 3.47 12.79 -0.83
CA SER A 208 3.78 11.35 -0.90
C SER A 208 4.35 10.98 -2.27
N TRP A 209 3.69 11.40 -3.36
CA TRP A 209 4.17 11.22 -4.72
C TRP A 209 5.58 11.77 -4.92
N ALA A 210 5.81 13.03 -4.50
CA ALA A 210 7.11 13.67 -4.63
C ALA A 210 8.20 12.94 -3.84
N LEU A 211 7.92 12.48 -2.62
CA LEU A 211 8.85 11.72 -1.79
C LEU A 211 9.18 10.36 -2.42
N VAL A 212 8.19 9.64 -2.95
CA VAL A 212 8.39 8.36 -3.64
C VAL A 212 9.24 8.57 -4.89
N TRP A 213 8.88 9.55 -5.72
CA TRP A 213 9.56 9.80 -6.99
C TRP A 213 11.02 10.25 -6.82
N ASN A 214 11.30 11.07 -5.82
CA ASN A 214 12.66 11.56 -5.58
C ASN A 214 13.55 10.56 -4.79
N ASN A 215 13.00 9.41 -4.35
CA ASN A 215 13.72 8.35 -3.63
C ASN A 215 13.47 6.97 -4.25
N LEU A 216 13.27 6.91 -5.57
CA LEU A 216 12.89 5.70 -6.32
C LEU A 216 13.72 4.44 -5.98
N PRO A 217 15.06 4.47 -5.85
CA PRO A 217 15.83 3.25 -5.58
C PRO A 217 15.41 2.55 -4.29
N ALA A 218 15.21 3.30 -3.20
CA ALA A 218 14.76 2.76 -1.93
C ALA A 218 13.26 2.34 -2.00
N MET A 219 12.44 3.12 -2.71
CA MET A 219 11.00 2.88 -2.81
C MET A 219 10.64 1.69 -3.71
N LEU A 220 11.42 1.43 -4.77
CA LEU A 220 11.26 0.23 -5.59
C LEU A 220 11.57 -1.04 -4.79
N VAL A 221 12.67 -1.02 -4.02
CA VAL A 221 13.01 -2.16 -3.14
C VAL A 221 11.93 -2.33 -2.06
N TRP A 222 11.44 -1.22 -1.48
CA TRP A 222 10.36 -1.27 -0.50
C TRP A 222 9.07 -1.86 -1.10
N GLY A 223 8.65 -1.41 -2.28
CA GLY A 223 7.49 -1.95 -2.99
C GLY A 223 7.65 -3.44 -3.32
N ALA A 224 8.85 -3.88 -3.72
CA ALA A 224 9.15 -5.28 -3.97
C ALA A 224 9.05 -6.14 -2.68
N ILE A 225 9.53 -5.63 -1.54
CA ILE A 225 9.39 -6.31 -0.24
C ILE A 225 7.90 -6.43 0.14
N VAL A 226 7.13 -5.35 0.00
CA VAL A 226 5.67 -5.35 0.28
C VAL A 226 4.98 -6.39 -0.58
N LEU A 227 5.26 -6.42 -1.89
CA LEU A 227 4.67 -7.38 -2.81
C LEU A 227 5.07 -8.83 -2.47
N ALA A 228 6.35 -9.09 -2.20
CA ALA A 228 6.83 -10.43 -1.88
C ALA A 228 6.19 -10.98 -0.59
N LEU A 229 6.11 -10.16 0.46
CA LEU A 229 5.48 -10.55 1.72
C LEU A 229 3.95 -10.71 1.59
N PHE A 230 3.31 -9.90 0.74
CA PHE A 230 1.90 -10.07 0.42
C PHE A 230 1.65 -11.39 -0.34
N LEU A 231 2.46 -11.71 -1.36
CA LEU A 231 2.37 -12.99 -2.07
C LEU A 231 2.60 -14.18 -1.13
N LEU A 232 3.54 -14.06 -0.19
CA LEU A 232 3.73 -15.06 0.87
C LEU A 232 2.47 -15.23 1.74
N SER A 233 1.79 -14.12 2.05
CA SER A 233 0.54 -14.16 2.80
C SER A 233 -0.58 -14.84 2.02
N LEU A 234 -0.66 -14.64 0.70
CA LEU A 234 -1.59 -15.37 -0.17
C LEU A 234 -1.27 -16.87 -0.23
N ALA A 235 0.01 -17.23 -0.36
CA ALA A 235 0.45 -18.61 -0.40
C ALA A 235 0.14 -19.40 0.90
N THR A 236 -0.02 -18.70 2.03
CA THR A 236 -0.42 -19.27 3.31
C THR A 236 -1.93 -19.21 3.58
N GLY A 237 -2.76 -19.00 2.55
CA GLY A 237 -4.20 -18.85 2.70
C GLY A 237 -4.58 -17.62 3.55
N LEU A 238 -3.88 -16.51 3.38
CA LEU A 238 -4.02 -15.24 4.10
C LEU A 238 -3.53 -15.28 5.56
N LEU A 239 -3.21 -16.45 6.15
CA LEU A 239 -2.71 -16.55 7.52
C LEU A 239 -1.46 -15.70 7.76
N GLY A 240 -0.61 -15.56 6.74
CA GLY A 240 0.56 -14.69 6.78
C GLY A 240 0.24 -13.24 7.13
N LEU A 241 -0.97 -12.73 6.82
CA LEU A 241 -1.38 -11.37 7.13
C LEU A 241 -1.35 -11.07 8.64
N ILE A 242 -1.53 -12.08 9.49
CA ILE A 242 -1.50 -11.90 10.95
C ILE A 242 -0.17 -11.30 11.42
N VAL A 243 0.93 -11.65 10.76
CA VAL A 243 2.29 -11.17 11.08
C VAL A 243 2.78 -10.14 10.05
N VAL A 244 2.58 -10.43 8.76
CA VAL A 244 3.09 -9.61 7.66
C VAL A 244 2.44 -8.23 7.64
N PHE A 245 1.14 -8.15 7.84
CA PHE A 245 0.44 -6.86 7.80
C PHE A 245 0.91 -5.90 8.92
N PRO A 246 0.98 -6.32 10.20
CA PRO A 246 1.56 -5.49 11.24
C PRO A 246 3.03 -5.12 10.98
N LEU A 247 3.84 -6.08 10.54
CA LEU A 247 5.24 -5.83 10.21
C LEU A 247 5.39 -4.72 9.16
N LEU A 248 4.65 -4.82 8.06
CA LEU A 248 4.68 -3.82 6.98
C LEU A 248 4.14 -2.46 7.44
N GLY A 249 3.11 -2.44 8.28
CA GLY A 249 2.59 -1.20 8.84
C GLY A 249 3.64 -0.48 9.69
N HIS A 250 4.23 -1.16 10.67
CA HIS A 250 5.30 -0.59 11.49
C HIS A 250 6.49 -0.13 10.64
N ALA A 251 6.94 -0.95 9.69
CA ALA A 251 8.04 -0.62 8.81
C ALA A 251 7.74 0.60 7.90
N THR A 252 6.49 0.77 7.44
CA THR A 252 6.08 1.94 6.67
C THR A 252 6.16 3.23 7.51
N TRP A 253 5.84 3.16 8.81
CA TRP A 253 6.07 4.31 9.70
C TRP A 253 7.55 4.71 9.73
N HIS A 254 8.47 3.77 9.87
CA HIS A 254 9.91 4.04 9.83
C HIS A 254 10.40 4.55 8.47
N ALA A 255 9.83 4.05 7.36
CA ALA A 255 10.06 4.61 6.04
C ALA A 255 9.64 6.09 5.97
N TYR A 256 8.43 6.41 6.46
CA TYR A 256 7.94 7.79 6.55
C TYR A 256 8.88 8.68 7.39
N ARG A 257 9.36 8.18 8.53
CA ARG A 257 10.30 8.92 9.39
C ARG A 257 11.64 9.20 8.70
N ALA A 258 12.10 8.29 7.85
CA ALA A 258 13.36 8.44 7.11
C ALA A 258 13.27 9.46 5.96
N VAL A 259 12.07 9.69 5.38
CA VAL A 259 11.87 10.64 4.26
C VAL A 259 11.35 12.02 4.70
N ARG A 260 10.95 12.16 5.95
CA ARG A 260 10.34 13.37 6.54
C ARG A 260 11.28 14.58 6.66
#